data_6276b5134f46c7807db4c2d887c020dc
#
_entry.id   6276b5134f46c7807db4c2d887c020dc
#
_cell.length_a   1.000
_cell.length_b   1.000
_cell.length_c   1.000
_cell.angle_alpha   90.00
_cell.angle_beta   90.00
_cell.angle_gamma   90.00
#
_symmetry.space_group_name_H-M   'P 1'
#
loop_
_entity.id
_entity.type
_entity.pdbx_description
1 polymer ?
#
loop_
_entity_poly.entity_id
_entity_poly.type
_entity_poly.pdbx_seq_one_letter_code
_entity_poly.pdbx_strand_id
1 'polypeptide(L)'
;MSLDELRDEIRKKDLEIIRLISERTDLAKQIGMAKFEQGLPIRNVEVEKKVIARYVEEGAKYQLSEGSMESIAKAAIQEAVDAEARLIKPDKGKRIAVIGGAGKMGNWMVNTLRGYGNDVFVIDPAVENGFTMKDCAMADAVIVSVPIHATSGVLKELNGICGEDTLIFDLSSLKTPIIDTLRDMASRRKVCSMHPMFGPSAPSLFGRNIIVCDCGNKAAVEEAVSLFDDRGGNIRVMDVTDHDRYMSYVLGLTHAVNIALFTVLDRSGFTFEDLQTVASTTFNKGLDANRSVASEDPQLYYEIQHLNGNRLDMWKLFGEAVKDLEEASMSDDPEAFRRLMEAGHRYFEQ
;
A
#
# COMPACT_ATOMS: atom_id res chain seq x y z
N MET A 1 -38.09 24.81 -17.13
CA MET A 1 -37.66 23.42 -16.96
C MET A 1 -38.15 22.90 -15.61
N SER A 2 -38.77 21.73 -15.60
CA SER A 2 -39.15 21.05 -14.36
C SER A 2 -37.90 20.52 -13.63
N LEU A 3 -38.04 20.14 -12.38
CA LEU A 3 -36.93 19.53 -11.62
C LEU A 3 -36.41 18.23 -12.29
N ASP A 4 -37.30 17.45 -12.87
CA ASP A 4 -36.95 16.21 -13.55
C ASP A 4 -36.22 16.46 -14.88
N GLU A 5 -36.65 17.47 -15.66
CA GLU A 5 -35.90 17.90 -16.84
C GLU A 5 -34.49 18.38 -16.51
N LEU A 6 -34.31 19.12 -15.40
CA LEU A 6 -32.98 19.55 -14.93
C LEU A 6 -32.10 18.36 -14.51
N ARG A 7 -32.66 17.38 -13.83
CA ARG A 7 -31.95 16.13 -13.46
C ARG A 7 -31.54 15.34 -14.70
N ASP A 8 -32.37 15.27 -15.71
CA ASP A 8 -32.04 14.60 -16.97
C ASP A 8 -30.91 15.32 -17.72
N GLU A 9 -30.89 16.65 -17.71
CA GLU A 9 -29.78 17.42 -18.30
C GLU A 9 -28.47 17.20 -17.53
N ILE A 10 -28.49 17.14 -16.19
CA ILE A 10 -27.30 16.80 -15.38
C ILE A 10 -26.81 15.41 -15.78
N ARG A 11 -27.71 14.40 -15.85
CA ARG A 11 -27.35 13.04 -16.23
C ARG A 11 -26.67 12.97 -17.61
N LYS A 12 -27.12 13.77 -18.58
CA LYS A 12 -26.48 13.86 -19.91
C LYS A 12 -25.06 14.42 -19.79
N LYS A 13 -24.85 15.46 -18.95
CA LYS A 13 -23.53 16.05 -18.70
C LYS A 13 -22.58 15.06 -17.99
N ASP A 14 -23.07 14.29 -17.04
CA ASP A 14 -22.30 13.25 -16.37
C ASP A 14 -21.78 12.20 -17.37
N LEU A 15 -22.62 11.77 -18.32
CA LEU A 15 -22.20 10.84 -19.37
C LEU A 15 -21.16 11.44 -20.32
N GLU A 16 -21.26 12.75 -20.66
CA GLU A 16 -20.24 13.45 -21.42
C GLU A 16 -18.89 13.50 -20.66
N ILE A 17 -18.92 13.79 -19.36
CA ILE A 17 -17.74 13.81 -18.49
C ILE A 17 -17.08 12.42 -18.46
N ILE A 18 -17.86 11.35 -18.26
CA ILE A 18 -17.36 9.96 -18.24
C ILE A 18 -16.70 9.62 -19.59
N ARG A 19 -17.32 10.00 -20.71
CA ARG A 19 -16.74 9.78 -22.05
C ARG A 19 -15.41 10.52 -22.22
N LEU A 20 -15.32 11.77 -21.80
CA LEU A 20 -14.10 12.57 -21.89
C LEU A 20 -12.98 12.03 -21.00
N ILE A 21 -13.32 11.48 -19.81
CA ILE A 21 -12.35 10.79 -18.95
C ILE A 21 -11.80 9.56 -19.66
N SER A 22 -12.66 8.75 -20.30
CA SER A 22 -12.25 7.57 -21.05
C SER A 22 -11.31 7.94 -22.22
N GLU A 23 -11.67 8.94 -23.02
CA GLU A 23 -10.84 9.42 -24.14
C GLU A 23 -9.48 9.94 -23.66
N ARG A 24 -9.46 10.68 -22.54
CA ARG A 24 -8.23 11.16 -21.92
C ARG A 24 -7.36 9.99 -21.44
N THR A 25 -7.96 8.95 -20.86
CA THR A 25 -7.26 7.75 -20.40
C THR A 25 -6.64 6.98 -21.58
N ASP A 26 -7.32 6.90 -22.71
CA ASP A 26 -6.75 6.27 -23.93
C ASP A 26 -5.57 7.05 -24.50
N LEU A 27 -5.58 8.37 -24.45
CA LEU A 27 -4.42 9.19 -24.77
C LEU A 27 -3.26 8.97 -23.78
N ALA A 28 -3.56 8.80 -22.48
CA ALA A 28 -2.54 8.49 -21.49
C ALA A 28 -1.87 7.14 -21.76
N LYS A 29 -2.62 6.11 -22.16
CA LYS A 29 -2.03 4.83 -22.60
C LYS A 29 -1.05 5.00 -23.75
N GLN A 30 -1.39 5.82 -24.76
CA GLN A 30 -0.49 6.11 -25.88
C GLN A 30 0.78 6.83 -25.42
N ILE A 31 0.65 7.78 -24.46
CA ILE A 31 1.81 8.43 -23.84
C ILE A 31 2.66 7.40 -23.09
N GLY A 32 2.05 6.48 -22.34
CA GLY A 32 2.74 5.41 -21.64
C GLY A 32 3.55 4.52 -22.58
N MET A 33 2.98 4.12 -23.72
CA MET A 33 3.70 3.35 -24.74
C MET A 33 4.90 4.12 -25.28
N ALA A 34 4.73 5.41 -25.63
CA ALA A 34 5.82 6.25 -26.11
C ALA A 34 6.94 6.43 -25.05
N LYS A 35 6.58 6.53 -23.77
CA LYS A 35 7.56 6.56 -22.67
C LYS A 35 8.35 5.26 -22.59
N PHE A 36 7.71 4.09 -22.73
CA PHE A 36 8.41 2.80 -22.75
C PHE A 36 9.41 2.69 -23.88
N GLU A 37 9.04 3.11 -25.10
CA GLU A 37 9.92 3.12 -26.26
C GLU A 37 11.16 4.02 -26.04
N GLN A 38 11.01 5.08 -25.26
CA GLN A 38 12.06 6.06 -24.96
C GLN A 38 12.81 5.77 -23.66
N GLY A 39 12.45 4.73 -22.90
CA GLY A 39 13.04 4.42 -21.59
C GLY A 39 12.76 5.48 -20.53
N LEU A 40 11.63 6.22 -20.65
CA LEU A 40 11.25 7.26 -19.72
C LEU A 40 10.33 6.70 -18.62
N PRO A 41 10.41 7.24 -17.38
CA PRO A 41 9.54 6.81 -16.28
C PRO A 41 8.09 7.19 -16.56
N ILE A 42 7.16 6.33 -16.14
CA ILE A 42 5.71 6.59 -16.24
C ILE A 42 5.35 7.87 -15.49
N ARG A 43 5.84 8.02 -14.27
CA ARG A 43 5.55 9.16 -13.41
C ARG A 43 6.44 10.36 -13.72
N ASN A 44 5.84 11.53 -13.83
CA ASN A 44 6.54 12.81 -13.89
C ASN A 44 5.83 13.85 -13.01
N VAL A 45 6.34 14.05 -11.80
CA VAL A 45 5.76 14.93 -10.77
C VAL A 45 5.61 16.37 -11.26
N GLU A 46 6.54 16.87 -12.09
CA GLU A 46 6.46 18.23 -12.63
C GLU A 46 5.33 18.38 -13.65
N VAL A 47 5.05 17.34 -14.43
CA VAL A 47 3.90 17.32 -15.35
C VAL A 47 2.59 17.24 -14.54
N GLU A 48 2.55 16.43 -13.48
CA GLU A 48 1.38 16.33 -12.59
C GLU A 48 1.03 17.69 -11.97
N LYS A 49 2.02 18.41 -11.42
CA LYS A 49 1.83 19.77 -10.88
C LYS A 49 1.26 20.74 -11.91
N LYS A 50 1.78 20.69 -13.15
CA LYS A 50 1.27 21.53 -14.26
C LYS A 50 -0.17 21.18 -14.63
N VAL A 51 -0.55 19.91 -14.58
CA VAL A 51 -1.93 19.49 -14.84
C VAL A 51 -2.85 20.03 -13.75
N ILE A 52 -2.48 19.90 -12.46
CA ILE A 52 -3.26 20.41 -11.34
C ILE A 52 -3.44 21.93 -11.45
N ALA A 53 -2.34 22.67 -11.66
CA ALA A 53 -2.38 24.11 -11.80
C ALA A 53 -3.31 24.55 -12.95
N ARG A 54 -3.28 23.88 -14.09
CA ARG A 54 -4.16 24.15 -15.23
C ARG A 54 -5.63 23.93 -14.89
N TYR A 55 -5.99 22.86 -14.15
CA TYR A 55 -7.37 22.64 -13.74
C TYR A 55 -7.89 23.74 -12.82
N VAL A 56 -7.06 24.18 -11.87
CA VAL A 56 -7.40 25.27 -10.96
C VAL A 56 -7.57 26.59 -11.74
N GLU A 57 -6.63 26.94 -12.61
CA GLU A 57 -6.66 28.18 -13.41
C GLU A 57 -7.87 28.21 -14.36
N GLU A 58 -8.11 27.14 -15.11
CA GLU A 58 -9.26 27.09 -16.02
C GLU A 58 -10.58 27.03 -15.24
N GLY A 59 -10.64 26.28 -14.14
CA GLY A 59 -11.84 26.21 -13.29
C GLY A 59 -12.25 27.56 -12.71
N ALA A 60 -11.28 28.40 -12.35
CA ALA A 60 -11.55 29.76 -11.84
C ALA A 60 -12.31 30.63 -12.85
N LYS A 61 -12.10 30.45 -14.16
CA LYS A 61 -12.82 31.18 -15.22
C LYS A 61 -14.31 30.85 -15.22
N TYR A 62 -14.69 29.69 -14.71
CA TYR A 62 -16.09 29.24 -14.58
C TYR A 62 -16.60 29.32 -13.14
N GLN A 63 -15.90 30.02 -12.24
CA GLN A 63 -16.27 30.22 -10.83
C GLN A 63 -16.36 28.88 -10.04
N LEU A 64 -15.59 27.87 -10.45
CA LEU A 64 -15.47 26.60 -9.74
C LEU A 64 -14.45 26.73 -8.59
N SER A 65 -14.68 26.01 -7.48
CA SER A 65 -13.78 26.09 -6.33
C SER A 65 -12.44 25.41 -6.61
N GLU A 66 -11.35 26.03 -6.14
CA GLU A 66 -9.98 25.53 -6.27
C GLU A 66 -9.85 24.08 -5.76
N GLY A 67 -10.34 23.79 -4.54
CA GLY A 67 -10.25 22.46 -3.95
C GLY A 67 -10.98 21.37 -4.74
N SER A 68 -12.13 21.71 -5.39
CA SER A 68 -12.83 20.79 -6.28
C SER A 68 -12.01 20.51 -7.55
N MET A 69 -11.43 21.55 -8.14
CA MET A 69 -10.61 21.40 -9.35
C MET A 69 -9.34 20.61 -9.09
N GLU A 70 -8.69 20.84 -7.96
CA GLU A 70 -7.53 20.06 -7.54
C GLU A 70 -7.89 18.59 -7.34
N SER A 71 -9.02 18.28 -6.69
CA SER A 71 -9.49 16.91 -6.46
C SER A 71 -9.81 16.18 -7.76
N ILE A 72 -10.50 16.85 -8.69
CA ILE A 72 -10.81 16.29 -10.03
C ILE A 72 -9.53 16.06 -10.83
N ALA A 73 -8.57 16.99 -10.79
CA ALA A 73 -7.28 16.83 -11.46
C ALA A 73 -6.50 15.62 -10.93
N LYS A 74 -6.42 15.47 -9.61
CA LYS A 74 -5.77 14.32 -8.95
C LYS A 74 -6.44 12.99 -9.34
N ALA A 75 -7.77 12.93 -9.34
CA ALA A 75 -8.50 11.73 -9.77
C ALA A 75 -8.24 11.40 -11.25
N ALA A 76 -8.24 12.40 -12.13
CA ALA A 76 -7.96 12.21 -13.55
C ALA A 76 -6.49 11.83 -13.84
N ILE A 77 -5.53 12.30 -13.03
CA ILE A 77 -4.12 11.87 -13.08
C ILE A 77 -4.03 10.42 -12.62
N GLN A 78 -4.66 10.07 -11.49
CA GLN A 78 -4.64 8.72 -10.96
C GLN A 78 -5.15 7.69 -11.96
N GLU A 79 -6.30 7.94 -12.60
CA GLU A 79 -6.88 7.04 -13.62
C GLU A 79 -5.93 6.87 -14.81
N ALA A 80 -5.32 7.97 -15.29
CA ALA A 80 -4.35 7.91 -16.40
C ALA A 80 -3.14 7.05 -16.04
N VAL A 81 -2.55 7.25 -14.87
CA VAL A 81 -1.37 6.51 -14.45
C VAL A 81 -1.68 5.05 -14.15
N ASP A 82 -2.84 4.75 -13.57
CA ASP A 82 -3.30 3.37 -13.38
C ASP A 82 -3.44 2.65 -14.73
N ALA A 83 -3.92 3.35 -15.76
CA ALA A 83 -4.02 2.82 -17.11
C ALA A 83 -2.62 2.62 -17.77
N GLU A 84 -1.71 3.59 -17.61
CA GLU A 84 -0.31 3.47 -18.09
C GLU A 84 0.43 2.32 -17.38
N ALA A 85 0.24 2.16 -16.07
CA ALA A 85 0.89 1.10 -15.27
C ALA A 85 0.45 -0.32 -15.66
N ARG A 86 -0.72 -0.47 -16.28
CA ARG A 86 -1.22 -1.75 -16.80
C ARG A 86 -0.68 -2.09 -18.19
N LEU A 87 0.07 -1.20 -18.84
CA LEU A 87 0.66 -1.49 -20.14
C LEU A 87 1.71 -2.59 -20.02
N ILE A 88 1.62 -3.56 -20.93
CA ILE A 88 2.57 -4.67 -20.99
C ILE A 88 3.88 -4.15 -21.58
N LYS A 89 5.01 -4.38 -20.86
CA LYS A 89 6.34 -4.19 -21.48
C LYS A 89 6.52 -5.24 -22.59
N PRO A 90 7.09 -4.87 -23.73
CA PRO A 90 7.31 -5.80 -24.86
C PRO A 90 8.41 -6.85 -24.61
N ASP A 91 8.88 -7.01 -23.36
CA ASP A 91 9.88 -8.01 -22.98
C ASP A 91 9.28 -9.40 -22.75
N LYS A 92 10.12 -10.45 -22.88
CA LYS A 92 9.76 -11.82 -22.49
C LYS A 92 9.42 -11.84 -21.03
N GLY A 93 8.13 -12.05 -20.70
CA GLY A 93 7.67 -12.19 -19.33
C GLY A 93 8.37 -13.33 -18.60
N LYS A 94 8.58 -13.17 -17.30
CA LYS A 94 9.11 -14.23 -16.43
C LYS A 94 8.01 -15.23 -16.10
N ARG A 95 8.41 -16.48 -15.83
CA ARG A 95 7.54 -17.48 -15.24
C ARG A 95 7.59 -17.38 -13.73
N ILE A 96 6.48 -17.01 -13.12
CA ILE A 96 6.41 -16.64 -11.69
C ILE A 96 5.43 -17.56 -10.96
N ALA A 97 5.88 -18.18 -9.87
CA ALA A 97 5.01 -18.89 -8.94
C ALA A 97 4.57 -17.97 -7.81
N VAL A 98 3.28 -17.99 -7.46
CA VAL A 98 2.76 -17.27 -6.28
C VAL A 98 2.14 -18.30 -5.33
N ILE A 99 2.82 -18.53 -4.20
CA ILE A 99 2.35 -19.40 -3.12
C ILE A 99 1.42 -18.58 -2.22
N GLY A 100 0.21 -19.08 -1.95
CA GLY A 100 -0.85 -18.33 -1.30
C GLY A 100 -1.54 -17.34 -2.25
N GLY A 101 -1.50 -17.63 -3.56
CA GLY A 101 -2.03 -16.75 -4.60
C GLY A 101 -3.56 -16.62 -4.64
N ALA A 102 -4.31 -17.46 -3.91
CA ALA A 102 -5.76 -17.31 -3.71
C ALA A 102 -6.11 -16.33 -2.58
N GLY A 103 -5.16 -16.04 -1.70
CA GLY A 103 -5.31 -15.01 -0.66
C GLY A 103 -5.45 -13.59 -1.25
N LYS A 104 -5.97 -12.64 -0.47
CA LYS A 104 -6.26 -11.29 -0.95
C LYS A 104 -5.03 -10.61 -1.59
N MET A 105 -3.89 -10.55 -0.88
CA MET A 105 -2.67 -9.91 -1.38
C MET A 105 -1.98 -10.78 -2.47
N GLY A 106 -1.98 -12.11 -2.31
CA GLY A 106 -1.47 -13.02 -3.33
C GLY A 106 -2.20 -12.87 -4.67
N ASN A 107 -3.52 -12.79 -4.66
CA ASN A 107 -4.33 -12.58 -5.85
C ASN A 107 -4.09 -11.19 -6.48
N TRP A 108 -3.91 -10.17 -5.64
CA TRP A 108 -3.50 -8.85 -6.13
C TRP A 108 -2.16 -8.93 -6.89
N MET A 109 -1.18 -9.62 -6.31
CA MET A 109 0.14 -9.82 -6.91
C MET A 109 0.05 -10.62 -8.23
N VAL A 110 -0.73 -11.69 -8.25
CA VAL A 110 -0.99 -12.51 -9.46
C VAL A 110 -1.55 -11.65 -10.59
N ASN A 111 -2.61 -10.89 -10.30
CA ASN A 111 -3.27 -10.06 -11.32
C ASN A 111 -2.36 -8.94 -11.82
N THR A 112 -1.61 -8.32 -10.92
CA THR A 112 -0.65 -7.26 -11.26
C THR A 112 0.46 -7.79 -12.17
N LEU A 113 1.10 -8.90 -11.81
CA LEU A 113 2.21 -9.46 -12.58
C LEU A 113 1.75 -10.04 -13.92
N ARG A 114 0.56 -10.64 -13.99
CA ARG A 114 -0.06 -11.04 -15.27
C ARG A 114 -0.31 -9.82 -16.16
N GLY A 115 -0.83 -8.73 -15.57
CA GLY A 115 -1.02 -7.46 -16.24
C GLY A 115 0.29 -6.87 -16.80
N TYR A 116 1.43 -7.22 -16.22
CA TYR A 116 2.76 -6.85 -16.70
C TYR A 116 3.35 -7.82 -17.73
N GLY A 117 2.57 -8.83 -18.18
CA GLY A 117 2.98 -9.76 -19.24
C GLY A 117 3.76 -10.98 -18.74
N ASN A 118 3.78 -11.26 -17.44
CA ASN A 118 4.43 -12.46 -16.90
C ASN A 118 3.50 -13.69 -17.00
N ASP A 119 4.09 -14.87 -17.13
CA ASP A 119 3.41 -16.16 -16.98
C ASP A 119 3.32 -16.51 -15.49
N VAL A 120 2.16 -16.25 -14.88
CA VAL A 120 1.98 -16.41 -13.44
C VAL A 120 1.07 -17.60 -13.12
N PHE A 121 1.59 -18.55 -12.35
CA PHE A 121 0.81 -19.67 -11.82
C PHE A 121 0.70 -19.62 -10.29
N VAL A 122 -0.41 -20.15 -9.80
CA VAL A 122 -0.77 -20.10 -8.37
C VAL A 122 -0.58 -21.45 -7.73
N ILE A 123 0.05 -21.46 -6.55
CA ILE A 123 0.12 -22.61 -5.66
C ILE A 123 -0.61 -22.26 -4.38
N ASP A 124 -1.78 -22.84 -4.20
CA ASP A 124 -2.65 -22.54 -3.06
C ASP A 124 -3.58 -23.74 -2.80
N PRO A 125 -3.75 -24.21 -1.56
CA PRO A 125 -4.68 -25.29 -1.25
C PRO A 125 -6.13 -25.05 -1.66
N ALA A 126 -6.53 -23.77 -1.81
CA ALA A 126 -7.86 -23.38 -2.22
C ALA A 126 -8.09 -23.45 -3.76
N VAL A 127 -7.05 -23.76 -4.54
CA VAL A 127 -7.12 -23.76 -6.01
C VAL A 127 -6.74 -25.12 -6.58
N GLU A 128 -7.68 -25.79 -7.23
CA GLU A 128 -7.45 -27.05 -7.96
C GLU A 128 -6.99 -26.77 -9.40
N ASN A 129 -5.69 -26.53 -9.59
CA ASN A 129 -5.10 -26.24 -10.91
C ASN A 129 -3.95 -27.19 -11.29
N GLY A 130 -3.66 -28.18 -10.46
CA GLY A 130 -2.62 -29.18 -10.67
C GLY A 130 -1.20 -28.73 -10.32
N PHE A 131 -0.95 -27.46 -9.99
CA PHE A 131 0.37 -26.98 -9.55
C PHE A 131 0.62 -27.32 -8.08
N THR A 132 1.86 -27.68 -7.77
CA THR A 132 2.35 -28.07 -6.45
C THR A 132 3.62 -27.29 -6.10
N MET A 133 4.10 -27.40 -4.87
CA MET A 133 5.37 -26.80 -4.46
C MET A 133 6.55 -27.20 -5.35
N LYS A 134 6.55 -28.44 -5.90
CA LYS A 134 7.61 -28.94 -6.80
C LYS A 134 7.71 -28.15 -8.10
N ASP A 135 6.61 -27.56 -8.55
CA ASP A 135 6.57 -26.76 -9.79
C ASP A 135 7.32 -25.42 -9.65
N CYS A 136 7.64 -25.00 -8.41
CA CYS A 136 8.53 -23.87 -8.16
C CYS A 136 9.94 -24.05 -8.74
N ALA A 137 10.38 -25.29 -8.96
CA ALA A 137 11.66 -25.60 -9.61
C ALA A 137 11.76 -25.08 -11.04
N MET A 138 10.63 -24.80 -11.70
CA MET A 138 10.56 -24.30 -13.09
C MET A 138 10.30 -22.80 -13.17
N ALA A 139 10.23 -22.10 -12.04
CA ALA A 139 9.94 -20.67 -11.98
C ALA A 139 11.23 -19.83 -12.02
N ASP A 140 11.18 -18.72 -12.73
CA ASP A 140 12.23 -17.69 -12.69
C ASP A 140 12.15 -16.93 -11.35
N ALA A 141 10.94 -16.76 -10.81
CA ALA A 141 10.71 -16.15 -9.50
C ALA A 141 9.61 -16.86 -8.72
N VAL A 142 9.75 -16.91 -7.39
CA VAL A 142 8.76 -17.46 -6.45
C VAL A 142 8.42 -16.40 -5.41
N ILE A 143 7.13 -16.11 -5.29
CA ILE A 143 6.57 -15.13 -4.36
C ILE A 143 5.78 -15.85 -3.27
N VAL A 144 6.13 -15.61 -2.01
CA VAL A 144 5.47 -16.24 -0.85
C VAL A 144 4.49 -15.24 -0.23
N SER A 145 3.20 -15.49 -0.38
CA SER A 145 2.10 -14.66 0.13
C SER A 145 1.17 -15.47 1.05
N VAL A 146 1.75 -16.04 2.08
CA VAL A 146 1.05 -16.85 3.09
C VAL A 146 1.01 -16.11 4.43
N PRO A 147 0.20 -16.55 5.42
CA PRO A 147 0.21 -15.97 6.76
C PRO A 147 1.62 -15.89 7.38
N ILE A 148 1.89 -14.88 8.19
CA ILE A 148 3.23 -14.56 8.73
C ILE A 148 3.83 -15.80 9.42
N HIS A 149 3.05 -16.48 10.27
CA HIS A 149 3.48 -17.67 11.00
C HIS A 149 3.88 -18.87 10.11
N ALA A 150 3.34 -18.95 8.89
CA ALA A 150 3.62 -20.04 7.94
C ALA A 150 4.84 -19.73 7.03
N THR A 151 5.21 -18.46 6.88
CA THR A 151 6.19 -18.01 5.89
C THR A 151 7.56 -18.68 6.04
N SER A 152 8.08 -18.81 7.27
CA SER A 152 9.38 -19.47 7.52
C SER A 152 9.40 -20.93 7.08
N GLY A 153 8.30 -21.66 7.29
CA GLY A 153 8.16 -23.06 6.86
C GLY A 153 8.19 -23.20 5.34
N VAL A 154 7.43 -22.35 4.64
CA VAL A 154 7.38 -22.34 3.18
C VAL A 154 8.74 -21.96 2.57
N LEU A 155 9.42 -20.94 3.11
CA LEU A 155 10.77 -20.57 2.66
C LEU A 155 11.78 -21.72 2.81
N LYS A 156 11.76 -22.45 3.93
CA LYS A 156 12.63 -23.61 4.16
C LYS A 156 12.36 -24.73 3.16
N GLU A 157 11.09 -24.99 2.82
CA GLU A 157 10.73 -25.99 1.81
C GLU A 157 11.26 -25.58 0.42
N LEU A 158 11.07 -24.32 0.03
CA LEU A 158 11.58 -23.76 -1.24
C LEU A 158 13.10 -23.87 -1.36
N ASN A 159 13.81 -23.79 -0.24
CA ASN A 159 15.27 -23.94 -0.21
C ASN A 159 15.76 -25.29 -0.77
N GLY A 160 14.95 -26.33 -0.68
CA GLY A 160 15.23 -27.66 -1.25
C GLY A 160 14.68 -27.89 -2.66
N ILE A 161 13.84 -26.97 -3.19
CA ILE A 161 13.11 -27.16 -4.46
C ILE A 161 13.67 -26.27 -5.57
N CYS A 162 13.87 -24.99 -5.28
CA CYS A 162 14.26 -23.99 -6.27
C CYS A 162 15.75 -24.04 -6.62
N GLY A 163 16.09 -23.65 -7.85
CA GLY A 163 17.46 -23.44 -8.27
C GLY A 163 18.12 -22.23 -7.59
N GLU A 164 19.46 -22.13 -7.69
CA GLU A 164 20.22 -21.00 -7.12
C GLU A 164 19.88 -19.67 -7.79
N ASP A 165 19.53 -19.70 -9.08
CA ASP A 165 19.17 -18.52 -9.89
C ASP A 165 17.72 -18.10 -9.74
N THR A 166 16.85 -18.91 -9.15
CA THR A 166 15.46 -18.54 -8.90
C THR A 166 15.38 -17.43 -7.86
N LEU A 167 14.76 -16.30 -8.21
CA LEU A 167 14.47 -15.23 -7.27
C LEU A 167 13.37 -15.67 -6.29
N ILE A 168 13.60 -15.57 -4.99
CA ILE A 168 12.60 -15.89 -3.97
C ILE A 168 12.39 -14.67 -3.07
N PHE A 169 11.14 -14.27 -2.86
CA PHE A 169 10.80 -13.27 -1.85
C PHE A 169 9.41 -13.48 -1.26
N ASP A 170 9.25 -13.05 -0.02
CA ASP A 170 7.97 -13.02 0.68
C ASP A 170 7.31 -11.65 0.66
N LEU A 171 6.01 -11.59 1.01
CA LEU A 171 5.25 -10.35 1.14
C LEU A 171 4.84 -10.03 2.59
N SER A 172 5.46 -10.67 3.57
CA SER A 172 5.07 -10.54 4.99
C SER A 172 5.18 -9.11 5.50
N SER A 173 4.22 -8.70 6.32
CA SER A 173 4.20 -7.37 6.94
C SER A 173 5.26 -7.20 8.03
N LEU A 174 5.83 -8.30 8.54
CA LEU A 174 6.92 -8.33 9.52
C LEU A 174 8.04 -9.25 9.08
N LYS A 175 9.28 -8.90 9.45
CA LYS A 175 10.49 -9.64 9.12
C LYS A 175 11.09 -10.38 10.32
N THR A 176 10.87 -9.91 11.55
CA THR A 176 11.37 -10.55 12.78
C THR A 176 11.18 -12.07 12.80
N PRO A 177 10.00 -12.65 12.46
CA PRO A 177 9.79 -14.10 12.51
C PRO A 177 10.55 -14.89 11.45
N ILE A 178 11.04 -14.25 10.39
CA ILE A 178 11.59 -14.90 9.20
C ILE A 178 13.03 -14.48 8.87
N ILE A 179 13.59 -13.49 9.58
CA ILE A 179 14.86 -12.85 9.26
C ILE A 179 16.03 -13.86 9.20
N ASP A 180 16.12 -14.79 10.13
CA ASP A 180 17.18 -15.79 10.17
C ASP A 180 17.09 -16.74 8.97
N THR A 181 15.86 -17.14 8.60
CA THR A 181 15.61 -17.99 7.42
C THR A 181 15.97 -17.24 6.13
N LEU A 182 15.58 -15.98 6.01
CA LEU A 182 15.90 -15.15 4.84
C LEU A 182 17.41 -14.97 4.68
N ARG A 183 18.14 -14.65 5.76
CA ARG A 183 19.59 -14.46 5.72
C ARG A 183 20.36 -15.72 5.41
N ASP A 184 19.97 -16.85 6.01
CA ASP A 184 20.57 -18.15 5.69
C ASP A 184 20.39 -18.48 4.20
N MET A 185 19.19 -18.30 3.65
CA MET A 185 18.93 -18.54 2.23
C MET A 185 19.67 -17.57 1.32
N ALA A 186 19.66 -16.27 1.65
CA ALA A 186 20.31 -15.22 0.86
C ALA A 186 21.82 -15.39 0.72
N SER A 187 22.47 -16.10 1.65
CA SER A 187 23.90 -16.45 1.58
C SER A 187 24.25 -17.43 0.45
N ARG A 188 23.26 -18.13 -0.12
CA ARG A 188 23.46 -19.22 -1.07
C ARG A 188 22.67 -19.09 -2.37
N ARG A 189 21.65 -18.23 -2.41
CA ARG A 189 20.76 -18.05 -3.55
C ARG A 189 20.12 -16.66 -3.58
N LYS A 190 19.44 -16.33 -4.66
CA LYS A 190 18.75 -15.05 -4.82
C LYS A 190 17.52 -14.96 -3.92
N VAL A 191 17.68 -14.44 -2.72
CA VAL A 191 16.60 -14.20 -1.75
C VAL A 191 16.65 -12.77 -1.25
N CYS A 192 15.51 -12.11 -1.26
CA CYS A 192 15.23 -10.86 -0.57
C CYS A 192 13.87 -10.95 0.11
N SER A 193 13.35 -9.85 0.62
CA SER A 193 12.00 -9.81 1.16
C SER A 193 11.31 -8.52 0.69
N MET A 194 10.00 -8.55 0.57
CA MET A 194 9.23 -7.38 0.11
C MET A 194 8.06 -7.10 1.06
N HIS A 195 7.70 -5.83 1.20
CA HIS A 195 6.50 -5.43 1.91
C HIS A 195 5.76 -4.37 1.11
N PRO A 196 4.66 -4.70 0.42
CA PRO A 196 3.73 -3.74 -0.14
C PRO A 196 3.05 -2.96 0.99
N MET A 197 3.25 -1.63 1.05
CA MET A 197 2.69 -0.77 2.10
C MET A 197 1.26 -0.32 1.78
N PHE A 198 0.45 -1.24 1.28
CA PHE A 198 -0.94 -1.01 0.88
C PHE A 198 -1.74 -2.31 0.94
N GLY A 199 -3.07 -2.17 1.05
CA GLY A 199 -3.97 -3.31 1.05
C GLY A 199 -4.32 -3.82 -0.35
N PRO A 200 -4.95 -5.00 -0.46
CA PRO A 200 -5.29 -5.66 -1.73
C PRO A 200 -6.37 -4.94 -2.57
N SER A 201 -7.01 -3.91 -2.02
CA SER A 201 -7.94 -3.03 -2.74
C SER A 201 -7.24 -1.96 -3.58
N ALA A 202 -5.91 -1.88 -3.53
CA ALA A 202 -5.15 -0.93 -4.33
C ALA A 202 -5.35 -1.19 -5.83
N PRO A 203 -5.76 -0.20 -6.64
CA PRO A 203 -6.02 -0.40 -8.06
C PRO A 203 -4.73 -0.62 -8.87
N SER A 204 -3.62 -0.05 -8.43
CA SER A 204 -2.28 -0.18 -9.04
C SER A 204 -1.17 0.15 -8.03
N LEU A 205 0.08 0.06 -8.48
CA LEU A 205 1.26 0.49 -7.70
C LEU A 205 1.43 2.01 -7.62
N PHE A 206 0.76 2.77 -8.46
CA PHE A 206 1.00 4.20 -8.57
C PHE A 206 0.88 4.94 -7.24
N GLY A 207 1.92 5.72 -6.92
CA GLY A 207 1.98 6.51 -5.69
C GLY A 207 2.04 5.69 -4.39
N ARG A 208 2.15 4.37 -4.48
CA ARG A 208 2.20 3.47 -3.32
C ARG A 208 3.62 3.08 -2.99
N ASN A 209 3.88 2.89 -1.72
CA ASN A 209 5.20 2.49 -1.25
C ASN A 209 5.36 0.97 -1.29
N ILE A 210 6.52 0.51 -1.76
CA ILE A 210 6.99 -0.86 -1.61
C ILE A 210 8.33 -0.81 -0.91
N ILE A 211 8.50 -1.61 0.13
CA ILE A 211 9.78 -1.80 0.78
C ILE A 211 10.39 -3.10 0.25
N VAL A 212 11.61 -3.04 -0.26
CA VAL A 212 12.43 -4.21 -0.60
C VAL A 212 13.53 -4.31 0.45
N CYS A 213 13.54 -5.43 1.19
CA CYS A 213 14.51 -5.67 2.25
C CYS A 213 15.70 -6.47 1.73
N ASP A 214 16.89 -5.89 1.84
CA ASP A 214 18.15 -6.59 1.57
C ASP A 214 18.43 -7.59 2.71
N CYS A 215 18.50 -8.87 2.35
CA CYS A 215 18.79 -9.96 3.26
C CYS A 215 20.26 -10.43 3.14
N GLY A 216 21.08 -9.71 2.39
CA GLY A 216 22.48 -10.04 2.11
C GLY A 216 22.75 -10.47 0.66
N ASN A 217 21.77 -10.33 -0.25
CA ASN A 217 21.93 -10.67 -1.67
C ASN A 217 21.46 -9.53 -2.57
N LYS A 218 22.39 -8.70 -3.01
CA LYS A 218 22.11 -7.52 -3.84
C LYS A 218 21.47 -7.87 -5.18
N ALA A 219 21.88 -8.97 -5.82
CA ALA A 219 21.31 -9.40 -7.10
C ALA A 219 19.82 -9.73 -6.96
N ALA A 220 19.41 -10.33 -5.83
CA ALA A 220 18.01 -10.56 -5.54
C ALA A 220 17.23 -9.24 -5.37
N VAL A 221 17.81 -8.28 -4.67
CA VAL A 221 17.19 -6.95 -4.49
C VAL A 221 17.00 -6.24 -5.83
N GLU A 222 18.04 -6.20 -6.66
CA GLU A 222 17.99 -5.57 -8.00
C GLU A 222 16.95 -6.24 -8.90
N GLU A 223 16.90 -7.57 -8.88
CA GLU A 223 15.93 -8.32 -9.66
C GLU A 223 14.50 -8.14 -9.15
N ALA A 224 14.27 -8.13 -7.85
CA ALA A 224 12.95 -7.86 -7.25
C ALA A 224 12.48 -6.44 -7.56
N VAL A 225 13.36 -5.43 -7.47
CA VAL A 225 13.07 -4.05 -7.86
C VAL A 225 12.65 -3.99 -9.34
N SER A 226 13.37 -4.68 -10.24
CA SER A 226 13.10 -4.65 -11.68
C SER A 226 11.72 -5.19 -12.08
N LEU A 227 11.07 -6.00 -11.23
CA LEU A 227 9.71 -6.48 -11.48
C LEU A 227 8.65 -5.37 -11.37
N PHE A 228 8.97 -4.31 -10.62
CA PHE A 228 8.02 -3.24 -10.28
C PHE A 228 8.52 -1.85 -10.67
N ASP A 229 9.76 -1.77 -11.15
CA ASP A 229 10.35 -0.52 -11.62
C ASP A 229 9.56 0.02 -12.82
N ASP A 230 9.54 1.34 -12.99
CA ASP A 230 8.78 2.04 -14.03
C ASP A 230 7.23 1.85 -13.98
N ARG A 231 6.69 1.31 -12.87
CA ARG A 231 5.23 1.14 -12.68
C ARG A 231 4.59 2.21 -11.79
N GLY A 232 5.34 3.26 -11.49
CA GLY A 232 4.87 4.42 -10.72
C GLY A 232 4.76 4.19 -9.21
N GLY A 233 5.24 3.06 -8.71
CA GLY A 233 5.41 2.81 -7.27
C GLY A 233 6.65 3.50 -6.71
N ASN A 234 6.62 3.82 -5.41
CA ASN A 234 7.77 4.34 -4.68
C ASN A 234 8.49 3.16 -4.02
N ILE A 235 9.60 2.72 -4.62
CA ILE A 235 10.38 1.58 -4.10
C ILE A 235 11.46 2.11 -3.16
N ARG A 236 11.48 1.61 -1.91
CA ARG A 236 12.53 1.88 -0.94
C ARG A 236 13.26 0.58 -0.60
N VAL A 237 14.58 0.59 -0.80
CA VAL A 237 15.44 -0.52 -0.35
C VAL A 237 15.98 -0.20 1.04
N MET A 238 15.99 -1.20 1.94
CA MET A 238 16.60 -1.09 3.27
C MET A 238 17.12 -2.46 3.74
N ASP A 239 17.99 -2.46 4.75
CA ASP A 239 18.41 -3.70 5.41
C ASP A 239 17.19 -4.36 6.11
N VAL A 240 17.12 -5.68 6.06
CA VAL A 240 15.99 -6.43 6.63
C VAL A 240 15.87 -6.23 8.15
N THR A 241 16.96 -5.91 8.85
CA THR A 241 16.96 -5.64 10.30
C THR A 241 16.31 -4.32 10.69
N ASP A 242 16.33 -3.34 9.79
CA ASP A 242 15.73 -2.03 10.06
C ASP A 242 14.21 -2.03 9.86
N HIS A 243 13.69 -2.93 9.01
CA HIS A 243 12.30 -2.94 8.58
C HIS A 243 11.31 -2.90 9.76
N ASP A 244 11.42 -3.82 10.71
CA ASP A 244 10.42 -3.96 11.78
C ASP A 244 10.49 -2.83 12.81
N ARG A 245 11.62 -2.12 12.88
CA ARG A 245 11.73 -0.88 13.65
C ARG A 245 10.84 0.22 13.06
N TYR A 246 10.81 0.39 11.73
CA TYR A 246 9.87 1.31 11.09
C TYR A 246 8.43 0.82 11.25
N MET A 247 8.20 -0.48 11.09
CA MET A 247 6.85 -1.05 11.17
C MET A 247 6.24 -1.00 12.56
N SER A 248 7.05 -0.92 13.62
CA SER A 248 6.52 -0.71 14.97
C SER A 248 5.75 0.62 15.10
N TYR A 249 6.14 1.65 14.34
CA TYR A 249 5.45 2.95 14.31
C TYR A 249 4.43 3.05 13.17
N VAL A 250 4.81 2.68 11.94
CA VAL A 250 3.95 2.84 10.78
C VAL A 250 2.72 1.92 10.82
N LEU A 251 2.88 0.69 11.31
CA LEU A 251 1.79 -0.26 11.50
C LEU A 251 1.40 -0.37 12.97
N GLY A 252 2.35 -0.73 13.84
CA GLY A 252 2.11 -1.03 15.24
C GLY A 252 1.39 0.10 15.98
N LEU A 253 1.99 1.29 16.00
CA LEU A 253 1.40 2.46 16.65
C LEU A 253 0.08 2.88 15.99
N THR A 254 0.04 2.93 14.65
CA THR A 254 -1.18 3.31 13.92
C THR A 254 -2.34 2.39 14.25
N HIS A 255 -2.12 1.07 14.25
CA HIS A 255 -3.16 0.10 14.62
C HIS A 255 -3.56 0.25 16.10
N ALA A 256 -2.59 0.39 17.01
CA ALA A 256 -2.86 0.54 18.44
C ALA A 256 -3.74 1.76 18.73
N VAL A 257 -3.44 2.92 18.14
CA VAL A 257 -4.23 4.15 18.28
C VAL A 257 -5.66 3.95 17.78
N ASN A 258 -5.84 3.36 16.60
CA ASN A 258 -7.15 3.13 16.02
C ASN A 258 -7.95 2.09 16.84
N ILE A 259 -7.33 0.99 17.28
CA ILE A 259 -7.97 -0.02 18.13
C ILE A 259 -8.38 0.59 19.48
N ALA A 260 -7.51 1.39 20.09
CA ALA A 260 -7.85 2.09 21.34
C ALA A 260 -9.01 3.06 21.13
N LEU A 261 -9.03 3.83 20.03
CA LEU A 261 -10.10 4.78 19.74
C LEU A 261 -11.46 4.08 19.62
N PHE A 262 -11.62 3.08 18.74
CA PHE A 262 -12.92 2.43 18.62
C PHE A 262 -13.30 1.62 19.87
N THR A 263 -12.33 1.14 20.65
CA THR A 263 -12.60 0.50 21.95
C THR A 263 -13.20 1.49 22.96
N VAL A 264 -12.70 2.74 22.98
CA VAL A 264 -13.27 3.81 23.82
C VAL A 264 -14.66 4.19 23.32
N LEU A 265 -14.85 4.34 22.01
CA LEU A 265 -16.16 4.66 21.43
C LEU A 265 -17.20 3.59 21.75
N ASP A 266 -16.85 2.31 21.61
CA ASP A 266 -17.71 1.17 21.97
C ASP A 266 -18.11 1.19 23.46
N ARG A 267 -17.16 1.51 24.35
CA ARG A 267 -17.40 1.59 25.80
C ARG A 267 -18.09 2.87 26.25
N SER A 268 -18.21 3.89 25.40
CA SER A 268 -18.82 5.18 25.74
C SER A 268 -20.33 5.10 25.99
N GLY A 269 -20.99 4.07 25.46
CA GLY A 269 -22.43 3.91 25.47
C GLY A 269 -23.19 4.69 24.40
N PHE A 270 -22.52 5.50 23.60
CA PHE A 270 -23.10 6.17 22.43
C PHE A 270 -23.09 5.23 21.22
N THR A 271 -24.14 5.27 20.41
CA THR A 271 -24.13 4.59 19.11
C THR A 271 -23.31 5.37 18.10
N PHE A 272 -22.86 4.69 17.05
CA PHE A 272 -22.19 5.35 15.93
C PHE A 272 -23.08 6.45 15.30
N GLU A 273 -24.38 6.18 15.17
CA GLU A 273 -25.36 7.12 14.61
C GLU A 273 -25.49 8.37 15.46
N ASP A 274 -25.56 8.24 16.80
CA ASP A 274 -25.60 9.39 17.72
C ASP A 274 -24.39 10.30 17.51
N LEU A 275 -23.18 9.71 17.47
CA LEU A 275 -21.95 10.47 17.30
C LEU A 275 -21.85 11.14 15.92
N GLN A 276 -22.41 10.53 14.86
CA GLN A 276 -22.42 11.12 13.53
C GLN A 276 -23.27 12.39 13.46
N THR A 277 -24.33 12.52 14.25
CA THR A 277 -25.19 13.73 14.28
C THR A 277 -24.45 14.98 14.76
N VAL A 278 -23.38 14.82 15.52
CA VAL A 278 -22.58 15.91 16.14
C VAL A 278 -21.11 15.87 15.68
N ALA A 279 -20.80 15.08 14.66
CA ALA A 279 -19.43 14.83 14.22
C ALA A 279 -18.76 16.08 13.66
N SER A 280 -17.55 16.39 14.13
CA SER A 280 -16.67 17.39 13.52
C SER A 280 -15.98 16.84 12.25
N THR A 281 -15.44 17.73 11.42
CA THR A 281 -14.66 17.36 10.24
C THR A 281 -13.41 16.52 10.61
N THR A 282 -12.75 16.85 11.72
CA THR A 282 -11.59 16.12 12.24
C THR A 282 -12.00 14.72 12.73
N PHE A 283 -13.12 14.61 13.44
CA PHE A 283 -13.66 13.33 13.89
C PHE A 283 -13.93 12.40 12.70
N ASN A 284 -14.61 12.90 11.64
CA ASN A 284 -14.90 12.11 10.45
C ASN A 284 -13.64 11.63 9.72
N LYS A 285 -12.60 12.46 9.58
CA LYS A 285 -11.31 12.05 9.02
C LYS A 285 -10.64 10.95 9.84
N GLY A 286 -10.72 11.01 11.16
CA GLY A 286 -10.23 9.96 12.05
C GLY A 286 -11.00 8.65 11.89
N LEU A 287 -12.32 8.73 11.71
CA LEU A 287 -13.18 7.55 11.50
C LEU A 287 -12.91 6.82 10.19
N ASP A 288 -12.48 7.49 9.13
CA ASP A 288 -12.16 6.82 7.85
C ASP A 288 -10.99 5.83 8.03
N ALA A 289 -9.91 6.27 8.71
CA ALA A 289 -8.81 5.38 9.06
C ALA A 289 -9.25 4.28 10.05
N ASN A 290 -10.08 4.65 11.02
CA ASN A 290 -10.56 3.76 12.07
C ASN A 290 -11.41 2.61 11.50
N ARG A 291 -12.33 2.90 10.56
CA ARG A 291 -13.12 1.89 9.85
C ARG A 291 -12.25 0.94 9.05
N SER A 292 -11.23 1.47 8.36
CA SER A 292 -10.30 0.63 7.60
C SER A 292 -9.64 -0.40 8.52
N VAL A 293 -9.13 0.03 9.69
CA VAL A 293 -8.53 -0.87 10.68
C VAL A 293 -9.54 -1.88 11.24
N ALA A 294 -10.76 -1.43 11.57
CA ALA A 294 -11.79 -2.28 12.16
C ALA A 294 -12.34 -3.36 11.22
N SER A 295 -12.19 -3.19 9.90
CA SER A 295 -12.68 -4.13 8.88
C SER A 295 -11.65 -5.19 8.47
N GLU A 296 -10.42 -5.11 8.97
CA GLU A 296 -9.36 -6.03 8.62
C GLU A 296 -9.38 -7.32 9.45
N ASP A 297 -8.52 -8.29 9.05
CA ASP A 297 -8.41 -9.59 9.73
C ASP A 297 -7.80 -9.42 11.13
N PRO A 298 -8.53 -9.77 12.21
CA PRO A 298 -8.03 -9.65 13.57
C PRO A 298 -6.76 -10.49 13.84
N GLN A 299 -6.62 -11.64 13.19
CA GLN A 299 -5.45 -12.50 13.35
C GLN A 299 -4.20 -11.83 12.78
N LEU A 300 -4.30 -11.22 11.60
CA LEU A 300 -3.20 -10.48 10.99
C LEU A 300 -2.76 -9.31 11.87
N TYR A 301 -3.73 -8.55 12.40
CA TYR A 301 -3.45 -7.41 13.28
C TYR A 301 -2.83 -7.83 14.61
N TYR A 302 -3.28 -8.95 15.18
CA TYR A 302 -2.64 -9.55 16.34
C TYR A 302 -1.19 -9.94 16.04
N GLU A 303 -0.92 -10.63 14.94
CA GLU A 303 0.43 -11.02 14.55
C GLU A 303 1.34 -9.81 14.37
N ILE A 304 0.88 -8.73 13.72
CA ILE A 304 1.63 -7.48 13.56
C ILE A 304 1.99 -6.86 14.91
N GLN A 305 1.06 -6.85 15.88
CA GLN A 305 1.31 -6.32 17.21
C GLN A 305 2.23 -7.21 18.05
N HIS A 306 2.05 -8.53 17.95
CA HIS A 306 2.69 -9.51 18.83
C HIS A 306 4.09 -9.93 18.37
N LEU A 307 4.28 -10.12 17.05
CA LEU A 307 5.50 -10.70 16.50
C LEU A 307 6.58 -9.67 16.14
N ASN A 308 6.29 -8.37 16.20
CA ASN A 308 7.30 -7.34 15.96
C ASN A 308 8.31 -7.30 17.11
N GLY A 309 9.59 -7.52 16.80
CA GLY A 309 10.67 -7.50 17.79
C GLY A 309 10.85 -6.16 18.52
N ASN A 310 10.41 -5.05 17.91
CA ASN A 310 10.54 -3.69 18.47
C ASN A 310 9.26 -3.20 19.17
N ARG A 311 8.28 -4.08 19.39
CA ARG A 311 6.97 -3.69 19.96
C ARG A 311 7.05 -3.06 21.35
N LEU A 312 7.98 -3.52 22.19
CA LEU A 312 8.05 -3.05 23.59
C LEU A 312 8.45 -1.58 23.68
N ASP A 313 9.37 -1.12 22.84
CA ASP A 313 9.80 0.28 22.79
C ASP A 313 8.66 1.18 22.32
N MET A 314 7.94 0.76 21.28
CA MET A 314 6.76 1.48 20.79
C MET A 314 5.67 1.59 21.86
N TRP A 315 5.31 0.47 22.51
CA TRP A 315 4.27 0.46 23.57
C TRP A 315 4.66 1.30 24.77
N LYS A 316 5.96 1.31 25.14
CA LYS A 316 6.47 2.16 26.23
C LYS A 316 6.27 3.63 25.89
N LEU A 317 6.75 4.08 24.71
CA LEU A 317 6.61 5.47 24.28
C LEU A 317 5.14 5.88 24.12
N PHE A 318 4.29 5.00 23.60
CA PHE A 318 2.86 5.29 23.47
C PHE A 318 2.20 5.45 24.82
N GLY A 319 2.49 4.55 25.78
CA GLY A 319 1.96 4.64 27.14
C GLY A 319 2.40 5.91 27.87
N GLU A 320 3.67 6.29 27.73
CA GLU A 320 4.22 7.55 28.27
C GLU A 320 3.50 8.75 27.66
N ALA A 321 3.33 8.81 26.35
CA ALA A 321 2.64 9.91 25.66
C ALA A 321 1.15 10.04 26.08
N VAL A 322 0.44 8.91 26.25
CA VAL A 322 -0.95 8.91 26.72
C VAL A 322 -1.02 9.44 28.16
N LYS A 323 -0.09 9.03 29.02
CA LYS A 323 -0.03 9.50 30.41
C LYS A 323 0.30 10.99 30.49
N ASP A 324 1.29 11.46 29.72
CA ASP A 324 1.65 12.89 29.67
C ASP A 324 0.45 13.74 29.19
N LEU A 325 -0.31 13.26 28.21
CA LEU A 325 -1.51 13.93 27.73
C LEU A 325 -2.60 13.96 28.81
N GLU A 326 -2.83 12.86 29.51
CA GLU A 326 -3.79 12.77 30.61
C GLU A 326 -3.43 13.78 31.72
N GLU A 327 -2.17 13.75 32.21
CA GLU A 327 -1.70 14.65 33.26
C GLU A 327 -1.81 16.12 32.84
N ALA A 328 -1.39 16.45 31.61
CA ALA A 328 -1.49 17.81 31.08
C ALA A 328 -2.95 18.29 30.93
N SER A 329 -3.88 17.39 30.58
CA SER A 329 -5.30 17.71 30.43
C SER A 329 -6.03 17.91 31.75
N MET A 330 -5.52 17.31 32.85
CA MET A 330 -6.08 17.43 34.20
C MET A 330 -5.48 18.59 34.99
N SER A 331 -4.44 19.24 34.46
CA SER A 331 -3.77 20.38 35.09
C SER A 331 -4.52 21.68 34.85
N ASP A 332 -4.59 22.54 35.86
CA ASP A 332 -5.08 23.94 35.73
C ASP A 332 -4.08 24.84 34.96
N ASP A 333 -2.80 24.43 34.90
CA ASP A 333 -1.74 25.13 34.13
C ASP A 333 -1.67 24.58 32.70
N PRO A 334 -1.97 25.41 31.66
CA PRO A 334 -1.98 24.96 30.26
C PRO A 334 -0.59 24.74 29.67
N GLU A 335 0.49 25.05 30.39
CA GLU A 335 1.83 25.07 29.82
C GLU A 335 2.32 23.68 29.37
N ALA A 336 2.02 22.62 30.14
CA ALA A 336 2.35 21.24 29.77
C ALA A 336 1.62 20.82 28.49
N PHE A 337 0.34 21.13 28.38
CA PHE A 337 -0.47 20.85 27.18
C PHE A 337 0.05 21.62 25.94
N ARG A 338 0.41 22.90 26.12
CA ARG A 338 0.99 23.72 25.05
C ARG A 338 2.27 23.10 24.51
N ARG A 339 3.18 22.63 25.38
CA ARG A 339 4.43 21.94 24.97
C ARG A 339 4.18 20.70 24.14
N LEU A 340 3.14 19.89 24.46
CA LEU A 340 2.77 18.72 23.65
C LEU A 340 2.31 19.14 22.24
N MET A 341 1.49 20.19 22.13
CA MET A 341 1.04 20.71 20.84
C MET A 341 2.19 21.29 20.00
N GLU A 342 3.11 22.02 20.61
CA GLU A 342 4.28 22.58 19.95
C GLU A 342 5.26 21.48 19.48
N ALA A 343 5.36 20.37 20.21
CA ALA A 343 6.13 19.20 19.75
C ALA A 343 5.55 18.62 18.46
N GLY A 344 4.23 18.57 18.34
CA GLY A 344 3.55 18.17 17.09
C GLY A 344 3.86 19.11 15.93
N HIS A 345 3.80 20.44 16.13
CA HIS A 345 4.18 21.42 15.10
C HIS A 345 5.62 21.17 14.62
N ARG A 346 6.58 21.09 15.52
CA ARG A 346 7.99 20.84 15.16
C ARG A 346 8.20 19.52 14.41
N TYR A 347 7.42 18.49 14.72
CA TYR A 347 7.52 17.19 14.05
C TYR A 347 7.10 17.23 12.59
N PHE A 348 6.08 18.02 12.25
CA PHE A 348 5.57 18.11 10.87
C PHE A 348 6.25 19.21 10.03
N GLU A 349 7.05 20.07 10.62
CA GLU A 349 7.82 21.12 9.92
C GLU A 349 9.24 20.68 9.52
N GLN A 350 9.65 19.45 9.87
CA GLN A 350 10.93 18.84 9.46
C GLN A 350 10.83 18.34 8.01
#